data_89c9a5a0956c92c91e866cc0e9e1207d
#
_entry.id   89c9a5a0956c92c91e866cc0e9e1207d
#
_cell.length_a   1.000
_cell.length_b   1.000
_cell.length_c   1.000
_cell.angle_alpha   90.00
_cell.angle_beta   90.00
_cell.angle_gamma   90.00
#
_symmetry.space_group_name_H-M   'P 1'
#
loop_
_entity.id
_entity.type
_entity.pdbx_description
1 polymer ?
#
loop_
_entity_poly.entity_id
_entity_poly.type
_entity_poly.pdbx_seq_one_letter_code
_entity_poly.pdbx_strand_id
1 'polypeptide(L)'
;MILNERQYMITKAQIKKFQSAIENLEKKVPPQDNKNEQLRHQSYLASLNGEIEELSEQVEEYEKLKTQQIEKLECNSLEELPEALIKARIFRGLTQGQLAKLLNVKEQQVQRDEANQYANSSFTKILKVQRALDIEIKEEVIFK
;
A
#
# COMPACT_ATOMS: atom_id res chain seq x y z
N MET A 1 1.48 -1.51 1.35
CA MET A 1 0.37 -0.96 0.51
C MET A 1 -0.76 -0.43 1.39
N ILE A 2 -1.31 0.71 1.02
CA ILE A 2 -2.45 1.33 1.70
C ILE A 2 -3.76 0.75 1.13
N LEU A 3 -4.59 0.18 2.00
CA LEU A 3 -5.83 -0.50 1.61
C LEU A 3 -7.09 0.37 1.69
N ASN A 4 -7.06 1.41 2.52
CA ASN A 4 -8.24 2.25 2.77
C ASN A 4 -7.86 3.63 3.28
N GLU A 5 -8.86 4.52 3.35
CA GLU A 5 -8.70 5.91 3.78
C GLU A 5 -8.13 6.05 5.19
N ARG A 6 -8.52 5.16 6.10
CA ARG A 6 -7.99 5.18 7.48
C ARG A 6 -6.48 4.92 7.50
N GLN A 7 -6.02 3.91 6.77
CA GLN A 7 -4.59 3.62 6.65
C GLN A 7 -3.83 4.76 5.97
N TYR A 8 -4.42 5.35 4.93
CA TYR A 8 -3.86 6.53 4.26
C TYR A 8 -3.62 7.69 5.24
N MET A 9 -4.61 8.04 6.06
CA MET A 9 -4.48 9.10 7.06
C MET A 9 -3.43 8.77 8.13
N ILE A 10 -3.37 7.51 8.58
CA ILE A 10 -2.37 7.04 9.54
C ILE A 10 -0.96 7.14 8.94
N THR A 11 -0.78 6.71 7.71
CA THR A 11 0.52 6.76 7.01
C THR A 11 1.00 8.20 6.84
N LYS A 12 0.13 9.11 6.43
CA LYS A 12 0.47 10.55 6.35
C LYS A 12 0.86 11.14 7.70
N ALA A 13 0.16 10.78 8.76
CA ALA A 13 0.50 11.21 10.12
C ALA A 13 1.87 10.65 10.57
N GLN A 14 2.18 9.41 10.19
CA GLN A 14 3.47 8.79 10.48
C GLN A 14 4.63 9.49 9.76
N ILE A 15 4.45 9.85 8.50
CA ILE A 15 5.43 10.64 7.74
C ILE A 15 5.72 11.96 8.46
N LYS A 16 4.68 12.68 8.90
CA LYS A 16 4.85 13.93 9.66
C LYS A 16 5.62 13.74 10.96
N LYS A 17 5.38 12.65 11.69
CA LYS A 17 6.13 12.32 12.92
C LYS A 17 7.60 12.09 12.62
N PHE A 18 7.93 11.35 11.56
CA PHE A 18 9.31 11.12 11.17
C PHE A 18 10.00 12.39 10.69
N GLN A 19 9.31 13.25 9.95
CA GLN A 19 9.83 14.57 9.55
C GLN A 19 10.13 15.44 10.78
N SER A 20 9.26 15.46 11.79
CA SER A 20 9.51 16.19 13.03
C SER A 20 10.69 15.61 13.83
N ALA A 21 10.84 14.28 13.83
CA ALA A 21 11.98 13.62 14.45
C ALA A 21 13.30 13.99 13.76
N ILE A 22 13.31 14.08 12.44
CA ILE A 22 14.50 14.53 11.66
C ILE A 22 14.84 15.99 12.02
N GLU A 23 13.86 16.89 12.03
CA GLU A 23 14.08 18.30 12.42
C GLU A 23 14.70 18.41 13.80
N ASN A 24 14.22 17.63 14.78
CA ASN A 24 14.78 17.61 16.14
C ASN A 24 16.19 17.06 16.18
N LEU A 25 16.50 16.03 15.39
CA LEU A 25 17.85 15.46 15.28
C LEU A 25 18.84 16.41 14.63
N GLU A 26 18.43 17.14 13.62
CA GLU A 26 19.26 18.15 12.93
C GLU A 26 19.64 19.31 13.87
N LYS A 27 18.81 19.61 14.86
CA LYS A 27 19.11 20.61 15.90
C LYS A 27 20.08 20.13 16.97
N LYS A 28 20.24 18.80 17.13
CA LYS A 28 21.07 18.15 18.16
C LYS A 28 22.27 17.44 17.53
N VAL A 29 23.14 18.20 16.86
CA VAL A 29 24.34 17.65 16.24
C VAL A 29 25.31 17.17 17.32
N PRO A 30 25.80 15.89 17.26
CA PRO A 30 26.79 15.38 18.21
C PRO A 30 28.12 16.13 18.12
N PRO A 31 28.92 16.14 19.20
CA PRO A 31 30.27 16.71 19.19
C PRO A 31 31.14 16.09 18.10
N GLN A 32 31.95 16.90 17.41
CA GLN A 32 32.81 16.46 16.31
C GLN A 32 33.91 15.48 16.72
N ASP A 33 34.27 15.46 18.01
CA ASP A 33 35.29 14.58 18.58
C ASP A 33 34.77 13.19 18.93
N ASN A 34 33.45 12.96 18.96
CA ASN A 34 32.83 11.68 19.25
C ASN A 34 32.32 11.00 17.97
N LYS A 35 33.20 10.24 17.32
CA LYS A 35 32.89 9.52 16.09
C LYS A 35 31.75 8.50 16.23
N ASN A 36 31.61 7.84 17.38
CA ASN A 36 30.57 6.86 17.62
C ASN A 36 29.19 7.52 17.71
N GLU A 37 29.08 8.65 18.39
CA GLU A 37 27.83 9.40 18.44
C GLU A 37 27.46 9.98 17.08
N GLN A 38 28.43 10.50 16.32
CA GLN A 38 28.21 10.96 14.96
C GLN A 38 27.70 9.85 14.05
N LEU A 39 28.28 8.65 14.12
CA LEU A 39 27.84 7.50 13.33
C LEU A 39 26.42 7.06 13.68
N ARG A 40 26.08 7.00 14.97
CA ARG A 40 24.70 6.70 15.43
C ARG A 40 23.71 7.75 14.95
N HIS A 41 24.06 9.03 15.04
CA HIS A 41 23.24 10.13 14.55
C HIS A 41 22.97 10.04 13.06
N GLN A 42 24.01 9.82 12.24
CA GLN A 42 23.89 9.62 10.80
C GLN A 42 23.07 8.40 10.44
N SER A 43 23.29 7.27 11.12
CA SER A 43 22.54 6.03 10.89
C SER A 43 21.06 6.19 11.24
N TYR A 44 20.75 6.91 12.30
CA TYR A 44 19.36 7.18 12.69
C TYR A 44 18.66 8.11 11.70
N LEU A 45 19.34 9.18 11.25
CA LEU A 45 18.82 10.04 10.19
C LEU A 45 18.58 9.28 8.88
N ALA A 46 19.51 8.43 8.47
CA ALA A 46 19.38 7.61 7.27
C ALA A 46 18.19 6.64 7.38
N SER A 47 17.99 6.02 8.55
CA SER A 47 16.85 5.14 8.83
C SER A 47 15.52 5.89 8.72
N LEU A 48 15.40 7.06 9.33
CA LEU A 48 14.18 7.88 9.26
C LEU A 48 13.88 8.36 7.84
N ASN A 49 14.89 8.77 7.09
CA ASN A 49 14.73 9.15 5.68
C ASN A 49 14.28 7.97 4.82
N GLY A 50 14.81 6.78 5.03
CA GLY A 50 14.38 5.56 4.35
C GLY A 50 12.92 5.21 4.64
N GLU A 51 12.50 5.31 5.89
CA GLU A 51 11.09 5.10 6.29
C GLU A 51 10.15 6.13 5.63
N ILE A 52 10.54 7.40 5.59
CA ILE A 52 9.75 8.45 4.92
C ILE A 52 9.63 8.16 3.43
N GLU A 53 10.72 7.77 2.77
CA GLU A 53 10.70 7.45 1.34
C GLU A 53 9.73 6.30 1.05
N GLU A 54 9.83 5.19 1.78
CA GLU A 54 8.95 4.03 1.62
C GLU A 54 7.47 4.39 1.86
N LEU A 55 7.18 5.11 2.94
CA LEU A 55 5.81 5.53 3.24
C LEU A 55 5.26 6.54 2.22
N SER A 56 6.12 7.42 1.72
CA SER A 56 5.74 8.41 0.70
C SER A 56 5.41 7.74 -0.63
N GLU A 57 6.15 6.73 -1.04
CA GLU A 57 5.83 5.92 -2.22
C GLU A 57 4.46 5.24 -2.11
N GLN A 58 4.14 4.68 -0.94
CA GLN A 58 2.83 4.07 -0.68
C GLN A 58 1.69 5.10 -0.76
N VAL A 59 1.91 6.30 -0.21
CA VAL A 59 0.93 7.40 -0.28
C VAL A 59 0.72 7.83 -1.73
N GLU A 60 1.79 8.04 -2.49
CA GLU A 60 1.72 8.43 -3.90
C GLU A 60 0.99 7.40 -4.75
N GLU A 61 1.27 6.11 -4.56
CA GLU A 61 0.58 5.03 -5.26
C GLU A 61 -0.93 5.06 -4.96
N TYR A 62 -1.31 5.18 -3.69
CA TYR A 62 -2.70 5.25 -3.29
C TYR A 62 -3.42 6.47 -3.91
N GLU A 63 -2.78 7.63 -3.92
CA GLU A 63 -3.33 8.86 -4.52
C GLU A 63 -3.48 8.73 -6.03
N LYS A 64 -2.51 8.15 -6.74
CA LYS A 64 -2.60 7.86 -8.18
C LYS A 64 -3.77 6.94 -8.52
N LEU A 65 -3.99 5.91 -7.71
CA LEU A 65 -5.13 5.02 -7.87
C LEU A 65 -6.45 5.77 -7.65
N LYS A 66 -6.58 6.51 -6.57
CA LYS A 66 -7.81 7.27 -6.25
C LYS A 66 -8.15 8.35 -7.27
N THR A 67 -7.16 8.97 -7.86
CA THR A 67 -7.33 10.00 -8.90
C THR A 67 -7.41 9.44 -10.31
N GLN A 68 -7.40 8.12 -10.46
CA GLN A 68 -7.48 7.42 -11.74
C GLN A 68 -6.39 7.82 -12.76
N GLN A 69 -5.19 8.11 -12.26
CA GLN A 69 -4.05 8.50 -13.09
C GLN A 69 -3.29 7.31 -13.70
N ILE A 70 -3.83 6.11 -13.55
CA ILE A 70 -3.24 4.86 -14.05
C ILE A 70 -4.18 4.28 -15.11
N GLU A 71 -3.68 4.00 -16.30
CA GLU A 71 -4.48 3.42 -17.38
C GLU A 71 -4.62 1.91 -17.28
N LYS A 72 -3.59 1.24 -16.78
CA LYS A 72 -3.54 -0.21 -16.60
C LYS A 72 -2.68 -0.58 -15.39
N LEU A 73 -2.98 -1.71 -14.81
CA LEU A 73 -2.12 -2.37 -13.84
C LEU A 73 -1.43 -3.54 -14.54
N GLU A 74 -0.13 -3.64 -14.37
CA GLU A 74 0.61 -4.80 -14.85
C GLU A 74 0.58 -5.89 -13.78
N CYS A 75 0.26 -7.10 -14.20
CA CYS A 75 0.25 -8.30 -13.37
C CYS A 75 1.01 -9.36 -14.16
N ASN A 76 2.21 -9.70 -13.69
CA ASN A 76 3.11 -10.59 -14.41
C ASN A 76 2.98 -12.06 -13.98
N SER A 77 2.20 -12.31 -12.95
CA SER A 77 1.93 -13.64 -12.45
C SER A 77 0.61 -13.69 -11.66
N LEU A 78 0.06 -14.89 -11.51
CA LEU A 78 -1.11 -15.11 -10.65
C LEU A 78 -0.86 -14.74 -9.18
N GLU A 79 0.38 -14.73 -8.75
CA GLU A 79 0.76 -14.33 -7.38
C GLU A 79 0.55 -12.83 -7.13
N GLU A 80 0.66 -12.01 -8.18
CA GLU A 80 0.43 -10.56 -8.13
C GLU A 80 -1.05 -10.18 -8.26
N LEU A 81 -1.89 -11.13 -8.70
CA LEU A 81 -3.32 -10.88 -8.93
C LEU A 81 -4.07 -10.35 -7.70
N PRO A 82 -3.87 -10.86 -6.48
CA PRO A 82 -4.55 -10.33 -5.31
C PRO A 82 -4.31 -8.84 -5.08
N GLU A 83 -3.06 -8.40 -5.22
CA GLU A 83 -2.70 -7.00 -5.10
C GLU A 83 -3.34 -6.15 -6.22
N ALA A 84 -3.35 -6.66 -7.44
CA ALA A 84 -4.01 -6.02 -8.57
C ALA A 84 -5.52 -5.84 -8.35
N LEU A 85 -6.20 -6.81 -7.75
CA LEU A 85 -7.62 -6.71 -7.38
C LEU A 85 -7.87 -5.62 -6.34
N ILE A 86 -7.02 -5.51 -5.33
CA ILE A 86 -7.11 -4.46 -4.31
C ILE A 86 -6.91 -3.08 -4.95
N LYS A 87 -5.88 -2.93 -5.77
CA LYS A 87 -5.61 -1.70 -6.53
C LYS A 87 -6.77 -1.33 -7.45
N ALA A 88 -7.36 -2.31 -8.13
CA ALA A 88 -8.52 -2.09 -8.98
C ALA A 88 -9.74 -1.60 -8.18
N ARG A 89 -9.98 -2.11 -6.98
CA ARG A 89 -11.04 -1.60 -6.10
C ARG A 89 -10.82 -0.13 -5.75
N ILE A 90 -9.60 0.24 -5.36
CA ILE A 90 -9.25 1.63 -5.02
C ILE A 90 -9.42 2.53 -6.25
N PHE A 91 -8.95 2.09 -7.41
CA PHE A 91 -9.09 2.79 -8.68
C PHE A 91 -10.57 3.03 -9.07
N ARG A 92 -11.44 2.05 -8.81
CA ARG A 92 -12.89 2.19 -9.01
C ARG A 92 -13.57 3.09 -7.97
N GLY A 93 -12.83 3.62 -7.01
CA GLY A 93 -13.36 4.46 -5.94
C GLY A 93 -14.24 3.71 -4.94
N LEU A 94 -14.18 2.38 -4.93
CA LEU A 94 -14.99 1.56 -4.03
C LEU A 94 -14.30 1.41 -2.66
N THR A 95 -15.06 1.63 -1.60
CA THR A 95 -14.63 1.25 -0.25
C THR A 95 -14.73 -0.26 -0.07
N GLN A 96 -14.05 -0.80 0.94
CA GLN A 96 -14.19 -2.22 1.30
C GLN A 96 -15.65 -2.60 1.62
N GLY A 97 -16.38 -1.69 2.28
CA GLY A 97 -17.82 -1.88 2.56
C GLY A 97 -18.69 -1.89 1.29
N GLN A 98 -18.37 -1.05 0.32
CA GLN A 98 -19.10 -1.03 -0.96
C GLN A 98 -18.83 -2.29 -1.79
N LEU A 99 -17.58 -2.76 -1.84
CA LEU A 99 -17.27 -4.04 -2.48
C LEU A 99 -17.98 -5.20 -1.77
N ALA A 100 -18.01 -5.19 -0.43
CA ALA A 100 -18.71 -6.20 0.35
C ALA A 100 -20.21 -6.30 0.00
N LYS A 101 -20.86 -5.15 -0.21
CA LYS A 101 -22.26 -5.12 -0.66
C LYS A 101 -22.43 -5.73 -2.04
N LEU A 102 -21.55 -5.44 -2.99
CA LEU A 102 -21.57 -6.02 -4.33
C LEU A 102 -21.35 -7.54 -4.31
N LEU A 103 -20.54 -8.03 -3.39
CA LEU A 103 -20.27 -9.47 -3.19
C LEU A 103 -21.29 -10.16 -2.30
N ASN A 104 -22.22 -9.43 -1.69
CA ASN A 104 -23.18 -9.94 -0.70
C ASN A 104 -22.48 -10.63 0.50
N VAL A 105 -21.45 -10.00 1.01
CA VAL A 105 -20.70 -10.45 2.20
C VAL A 105 -20.59 -9.31 3.20
N LYS A 106 -20.09 -9.60 4.41
CA LYS A 106 -19.80 -8.58 5.42
C LYS A 106 -18.51 -7.83 5.08
N GLU A 107 -18.45 -6.54 5.38
CA GLU A 107 -17.24 -5.71 5.19
C GLU A 107 -16.01 -6.33 5.85
N GLN A 108 -16.14 -6.88 7.06
CA GLN A 108 -15.05 -7.56 7.75
C GLN A 108 -14.44 -8.71 6.92
N GLN A 109 -15.26 -9.37 6.09
CA GLN A 109 -14.76 -10.43 5.21
C GLN A 109 -13.85 -9.86 4.13
N VAL A 110 -14.25 -8.74 3.48
CA VAL A 110 -13.41 -8.06 2.50
C VAL A 110 -12.12 -7.54 3.14
N GLN A 111 -12.22 -6.92 4.31
CA GLN A 111 -11.05 -6.45 5.07
C GLN A 111 -10.06 -7.57 5.34
N ARG A 112 -10.55 -8.73 5.76
CA ARG A 112 -9.73 -9.92 6.04
C ARG A 112 -9.13 -10.51 4.78
N ASP A 113 -9.91 -10.62 3.71
CA ASP A 113 -9.43 -11.13 2.42
C ASP A 113 -8.32 -10.25 1.86
N GLU A 114 -8.49 -8.94 1.86
CA GLU A 114 -7.47 -8.00 1.40
C GLU A 114 -6.23 -7.98 2.29
N ALA A 115 -6.41 -8.04 3.61
CA ALA A 115 -5.29 -8.05 4.56
C ALA A 115 -4.37 -9.27 4.39
N ASN A 116 -4.92 -10.42 4.01
CA ASN A 116 -4.15 -11.63 3.70
C ASN A 116 -3.94 -11.86 2.20
N GLN A 117 -4.17 -10.84 1.37
CA GLN A 117 -4.00 -10.88 -0.08
C GLN A 117 -4.76 -12.06 -0.74
N TYR A 118 -5.99 -12.28 -0.31
CA TYR A 118 -6.85 -13.35 -0.83
C TYR A 118 -6.25 -14.78 -0.73
N ALA A 119 -5.24 -15.00 0.12
CA ALA A 119 -4.49 -16.24 0.20
C ALA A 119 -5.35 -17.49 0.44
N ASN A 120 -6.46 -17.36 1.16
CA ASN A 120 -7.39 -18.45 1.46
C ASN A 120 -8.68 -18.37 0.63
N SER A 121 -8.71 -17.56 -0.40
CA SER A 121 -9.89 -17.41 -1.25
C SER A 121 -9.93 -18.47 -2.34
N SER A 122 -11.12 -18.98 -2.63
CA SER A 122 -11.32 -19.85 -3.78
C SER A 122 -11.19 -19.08 -5.09
N PHE A 123 -10.83 -19.78 -6.17
CA PHE A 123 -10.80 -19.18 -7.51
C PHE A 123 -12.17 -18.60 -7.90
N THR A 124 -13.26 -19.29 -7.55
CA THR A 124 -14.62 -18.79 -7.74
C THR A 124 -14.86 -17.45 -7.09
N LYS A 125 -14.33 -17.25 -5.88
CA LYS A 125 -14.41 -15.95 -5.18
C LYS A 125 -13.63 -14.86 -5.91
N ILE A 126 -12.42 -15.16 -6.39
CA ILE A 126 -11.62 -14.24 -7.19
C ILE A 126 -12.38 -13.79 -8.45
N LEU A 127 -13.03 -14.70 -9.15
CA LEU A 127 -13.87 -14.37 -10.30
C LEU A 127 -15.05 -13.47 -9.94
N LYS A 128 -15.67 -13.68 -8.79
CA LYS A 128 -16.76 -12.80 -8.29
C LYS A 128 -16.23 -11.39 -8.01
N VAL A 129 -15.05 -11.26 -7.40
CA VAL A 129 -14.41 -9.97 -7.14
C VAL A 129 -14.10 -9.27 -8.47
N GLN A 130 -13.49 -9.95 -9.43
CA GLN A 130 -13.22 -9.41 -10.76
C GLN A 130 -14.47 -8.85 -11.42
N ARG A 131 -15.57 -9.60 -11.39
CA ARG A 131 -16.86 -9.17 -11.98
C ARG A 131 -17.45 -7.98 -11.24
N ALA A 132 -17.39 -7.98 -9.91
CA ALA A 132 -17.88 -6.87 -9.10
C ALA A 132 -17.10 -5.57 -9.34
N LEU A 133 -15.81 -5.67 -9.65
CA LEU A 133 -14.95 -4.54 -9.98
C LEU A 133 -15.10 -4.07 -11.44
N ASP A 134 -15.78 -4.85 -12.28
CA ASP A 134 -15.93 -4.58 -13.71
C ASP A 134 -14.58 -4.33 -14.40
N ILE A 135 -13.66 -5.27 -14.22
CA ILE A 135 -12.32 -5.24 -14.80
C ILE A 135 -12.08 -6.42 -15.72
N GLU A 136 -11.25 -6.20 -16.74
CA GLU A 136 -10.74 -7.24 -17.63
C GLU A 136 -9.32 -7.62 -17.20
N ILE A 137 -9.06 -8.91 -17.07
CA ILE A 137 -7.73 -9.46 -16.79
C ILE A 137 -7.32 -10.28 -17.99
N LYS A 138 -6.13 -9.99 -18.53
CA LYS A 138 -5.52 -10.76 -19.62
C LYS A 138 -4.32 -11.52 -19.09
N GLU A 139 -4.37 -12.82 -19.24
CA GLU A 139 -3.31 -13.73 -18.82
C GLU A 139 -2.76 -14.47 -20.04
N GLU A 140 -1.46 -14.70 -20.05
CA GLU A 140 -0.78 -15.46 -21.08
C GLU A 140 -0.09 -16.67 -20.43
N VAL A 141 -0.34 -17.87 -20.96
CA VAL A 141 0.30 -19.09 -20.49
C VAL A 141 1.48 -19.41 -21.39
N ILE A 142 2.69 -19.35 -20.82
CA ILE A 142 3.93 -19.61 -21.54
C ILE A 142 4.48 -20.99 -21.12
N PHE A 143 4.70 -21.84 -22.10
CA PHE A 143 5.30 -23.17 -21.89
C PHE A 143 6.83 -23.05 -21.90
N LYS A 144 7.45 -23.51 -20.82
CA LYS A 144 8.91 -23.53 -20.67
C LYS A 144 9.51 -24.84 -21.17
#